data_eec3706bb44b25ff59894bb2771bb5de
#
_entry.id   eec3706bb44b25ff59894bb2771bb5de
#
_cell.length_a   1.000
_cell.length_b   1.000
_cell.length_c   1.000
_cell.angle_alpha   90.00
_cell.angle_beta   90.00
_cell.angle_gamma   90.00
#
_symmetry.space_group_name_H-M   'P 1'
#
loop_
_entity.id
_entity.type
_entity.pdbx_description
1 polymer ?
#
loop_
_entity_poly.entity_id
_entity_poly.type
_entity_poly.pdbx_seq_one_letter_code
_entity_poly.pdbx_strand_id
1 'polypeptide(L)'
;MVLKKMREIAEAYLGTTVKNVVVTVPAYFNDSQRKATMDAGGIAGLNVLRIINEPTAAAIAYGLDKIADSISKRNVLIFDLGGGTADVSLLTIEKGVFQVKAVAGDTHLGGEDFDNRMVKHFVEIFRRQHKVDISVNSRALRRLRTACEKAKRILSSAIETDIEVDSLYNGIDFFSTITRAKFAVLNMDVQEVY
;
A
#
# COMPACT_ATOMS: atom_id res chain seq x y z
N MET A 1 6.30 -10.52 13.94
CA MET A 1 7.10 -10.75 12.71
C MET A 1 7.28 -9.45 11.91
N VAL A 2 6.24 -8.70 11.56
CA VAL A 2 6.35 -7.47 10.73
C VAL A 2 7.27 -6.43 11.36
N LEU A 3 7.01 -5.99 12.59
CA LEU A 3 7.82 -4.96 13.27
C LEU A 3 9.29 -5.39 13.45
N LYS A 4 9.55 -6.69 13.71
CA LYS A 4 10.92 -7.20 13.73
C LYS A 4 11.60 -7.03 12.37
N LYS A 5 10.92 -7.34 11.27
CA LYS A 5 11.44 -7.17 9.91
C LYS A 5 11.71 -5.71 9.59
N MET A 6 10.80 -4.80 9.99
CA MET A 6 10.99 -3.36 9.80
C MET A 6 12.21 -2.84 10.58
N ARG A 7 12.41 -3.33 11.83
CA ARG A 7 13.61 -3.02 12.59
C ARG A 7 14.89 -3.48 11.87
N GLU A 8 14.94 -4.72 11.39
CA GLU A 8 16.08 -5.26 10.65
C GLU A 8 16.40 -4.43 9.40
N ILE A 9 15.39 -3.97 8.68
CA ILE A 9 15.56 -3.10 7.50
C ILE A 9 16.12 -1.73 7.93
N ALA A 10 15.59 -1.14 8.98
CA ALA A 10 16.06 0.16 9.49
C ALA A 10 17.51 0.06 9.99
N GLU A 11 17.86 -1.00 10.74
CA GLU A 11 19.21 -1.25 11.23
C GLU A 11 20.21 -1.45 10.08
N ALA A 12 19.80 -2.16 9.02
CA ALA A 12 20.62 -2.36 7.83
C ALA A 12 20.85 -1.04 7.06
N TYR A 13 19.84 -0.17 7.00
CA TYR A 13 19.94 1.12 6.33
C TYR A 13 20.79 2.13 7.12
N LEU A 14 20.61 2.18 8.44
CA LEU A 14 21.28 3.14 9.32
C LEU A 14 22.69 2.68 9.74
N GLY A 15 23.02 1.40 9.59
CA GLY A 15 24.29 0.80 10.06
C GLY A 15 24.42 0.74 11.59
N THR A 16 23.32 0.89 12.33
CA THR A 16 23.31 0.93 13.80
C THR A 16 22.06 0.30 14.38
N THR A 17 22.10 -0.09 15.65
CA THR A 17 20.97 -0.70 16.34
C THR A 17 19.82 0.30 16.54
N VAL A 18 18.61 -0.10 16.20
CA VAL A 18 17.37 0.66 16.41
C VAL A 18 16.62 0.10 17.61
N LYS A 19 16.51 0.90 18.67
CA LYS A 19 15.78 0.55 19.89
C LYS A 19 14.50 1.36 20.08
N ASN A 20 14.56 2.67 19.82
CA ASN A 20 13.47 3.59 20.04
C ASN A 20 12.72 3.84 18.75
N VAL A 21 11.38 3.76 18.81
CA VAL A 21 10.51 3.95 17.62
C VAL A 21 9.26 4.75 17.97
N VAL A 22 8.74 5.45 16.97
CA VAL A 22 7.38 5.94 16.92
C VAL A 22 6.65 5.07 15.90
N VAL A 23 5.50 4.52 16.29
CA VAL A 23 4.69 3.66 15.40
C VAL A 23 3.42 4.39 15.02
N THR A 24 3.09 4.34 13.73
CA THR A 24 1.84 4.90 13.22
C THR A 24 0.74 3.84 13.21
N VAL A 25 -0.50 4.31 13.41
CA VAL A 25 -1.70 3.49 13.34
C VAL A 25 -2.81 4.26 12.64
N PRO A 26 -3.78 3.58 12.00
CA PRO A 26 -4.97 4.24 11.47
C PRO A 26 -5.67 5.11 12.52
N ALA A 27 -6.22 6.24 12.08
CA ALA A 27 -6.85 7.20 13.00
C ALA A 27 -8.07 6.63 13.74
N TYR A 28 -8.74 5.62 13.15
CA TYR A 28 -9.90 4.95 13.75
C TYR A 28 -9.55 3.82 14.73
N PHE A 29 -8.27 3.48 14.93
CA PHE A 29 -7.88 2.47 15.93
C PHE A 29 -8.35 2.87 17.32
N ASN A 30 -9.01 1.94 18.00
CA ASN A 30 -9.40 2.09 19.41
C ASN A 30 -8.21 1.84 20.35
N ASP A 31 -8.42 2.09 21.63
CA ASP A 31 -7.36 1.96 22.66
C ASP A 31 -6.79 0.54 22.74
N SER A 32 -7.63 -0.48 22.58
CA SER A 32 -7.19 -1.88 22.59
C SER A 32 -6.26 -2.20 21.43
N GLN A 33 -6.58 -1.71 20.22
CA GLN A 33 -5.75 -1.88 19.04
C GLN A 33 -4.42 -1.12 19.16
N ARG A 34 -4.45 0.10 19.70
CA ARG A 34 -3.24 0.89 19.99
C ARG A 34 -2.34 0.19 20.99
N LYS A 35 -2.93 -0.33 22.09
CA LYS A 35 -2.19 -1.11 23.09
C LYS A 35 -1.58 -2.36 22.47
N ALA A 36 -2.34 -3.13 21.70
CA ALA A 36 -1.84 -4.32 21.02
C ALA A 36 -0.66 -4.00 20.09
N THR A 37 -0.69 -2.85 19.42
CA THR A 37 0.42 -2.37 18.57
C THR A 37 1.67 -2.06 19.41
N MET A 38 1.50 -1.40 20.57
CA MET A 38 2.61 -1.16 21.50
C MET A 38 3.21 -2.46 22.03
N ASP A 39 2.37 -3.39 22.44
CA ASP A 39 2.77 -4.71 22.96
C ASP A 39 3.53 -5.50 21.89
N ALA A 40 3.05 -5.47 20.63
CA ALA A 40 3.74 -6.08 19.49
C ALA A 40 5.13 -5.44 19.23
N GLY A 41 5.27 -4.14 19.44
CA GLY A 41 6.55 -3.44 19.42
C GLY A 41 7.51 -3.96 20.49
N GLY A 42 7.04 -4.08 21.73
CA GLY A 42 7.80 -4.65 22.83
C GLY A 42 8.25 -6.09 22.58
N ILE A 43 7.35 -6.94 22.08
CA ILE A 43 7.67 -8.32 21.67
C ILE A 43 8.74 -8.36 20.57
N ALA A 44 8.75 -7.38 19.66
CA ALA A 44 9.77 -7.25 18.62
C ALA A 44 11.11 -6.68 19.14
N GLY A 45 11.23 -6.39 20.44
CA GLY A 45 12.42 -5.82 21.08
C GLY A 45 12.61 -4.34 20.80
N LEU A 46 11.49 -3.61 20.54
CA LEU A 46 11.46 -2.17 20.32
C LEU A 46 10.89 -1.45 21.54
N ASN A 47 11.47 -0.29 21.86
CA ASN A 47 10.89 0.64 22.82
C ASN A 47 9.99 1.62 22.04
N VAL A 48 8.68 1.43 22.12
CA VAL A 48 7.70 2.29 21.45
C VAL A 48 7.51 3.56 22.28
N LEU A 49 8.13 4.64 21.84
CA LEU A 49 8.05 5.94 22.52
C LEU A 49 6.66 6.58 22.41
N ARG A 50 6.00 6.38 21.26
CA ARG A 50 4.68 6.96 20.98
C ARG A 50 3.96 6.19 19.87
N ILE A 51 2.64 6.17 19.95
CA ILE A 51 1.73 5.83 18.86
C ILE A 51 1.15 7.15 18.33
N ILE A 52 1.18 7.35 17.02
CA ILE A 52 0.56 8.51 16.36
C ILE A 52 -0.36 8.05 15.22
N ASN A 53 -1.32 8.89 14.84
CA ASN A 53 -2.21 8.58 13.73
C ASN A 53 -1.47 8.69 12.38
N GLU A 54 -1.69 7.76 11.48
CA GLU A 54 -1.10 7.75 10.13
C GLU A 54 -1.32 9.07 9.38
N PRO A 55 -2.54 9.65 9.31
CA PRO A 55 -2.72 10.93 8.65
C PRO A 55 -1.97 12.09 9.32
N THR A 56 -1.78 12.04 10.63
CA THR A 56 -0.95 13.04 11.34
C THR A 56 0.52 12.90 10.96
N ALA A 57 1.02 11.68 10.86
CA ALA A 57 2.39 11.42 10.42
C ALA A 57 2.62 11.89 8.98
N ALA A 58 1.68 11.63 8.09
CA ALA A 58 1.72 12.10 6.71
C ALA A 58 1.78 13.64 6.64
N ALA A 59 0.92 14.32 7.39
CA ALA A 59 0.92 15.79 7.47
C ALA A 59 2.25 16.35 7.97
N ILE A 60 2.86 15.74 8.98
CA ILE A 60 4.19 16.12 9.51
C ILE A 60 5.27 15.86 8.45
N ALA A 61 5.24 14.73 7.76
CA ALA A 61 6.21 14.40 6.72
C ALA A 61 6.19 15.40 5.55
N TYR A 62 5.03 15.96 5.24
CA TYR A 62 4.90 17.07 4.27
C TYR A 62 5.30 18.44 4.84
N GLY A 63 5.75 18.50 6.09
CA GLY A 63 6.19 19.77 6.72
C GLY A 63 5.05 20.73 7.05
N LEU A 64 3.81 20.22 7.16
CA LEU A 64 2.64 21.06 7.45
C LEU A 64 2.68 21.64 8.86
N ASP A 65 3.44 21.06 9.78
CA ASP A 65 3.77 21.58 11.11
C ASP A 65 4.58 22.88 11.04
N LYS A 66 5.53 22.97 10.10
CA LYS A 66 6.40 24.13 9.90
C LYS A 66 5.70 25.30 9.23
N ILE A 67 4.64 25.03 8.47
CA ILE A 67 3.82 26.05 7.82
C ILE A 67 2.82 26.66 8.82
N ALA A 68 2.67 26.04 9.98
CA ALA A 68 1.71 26.41 11.03
C ALA A 68 2.05 27.69 11.81
N ASP A 69 3.15 28.39 11.50
CA ASP A 69 3.47 29.74 12.03
C ASP A 69 2.46 30.83 11.58
N SER A 70 1.57 30.50 10.64
CA SER A 70 0.46 31.37 10.30
C SER A 70 -0.72 31.11 11.27
N ILE A 71 -1.22 32.18 11.86
CA ILE A 71 -2.33 32.27 12.83
C ILE A 71 -3.64 31.64 12.32
N SER A 72 -3.70 31.15 11.10
CA SER A 72 -4.92 30.67 10.44
C SER A 72 -5.07 29.15 10.53
N LYS A 73 -6.24 28.75 10.99
CA LYS A 73 -6.75 27.37 10.91
C LYS A 73 -6.76 26.86 9.47
N ARG A 74 -6.21 25.67 9.23
CA ARG A 74 -6.17 25.02 7.91
C ARG A 74 -6.87 23.66 7.97
N ASN A 75 -7.64 23.36 6.94
CA ASN A 75 -8.19 22.02 6.73
C ASN A 75 -7.38 21.32 5.65
N VAL A 76 -6.98 20.09 5.92
CA VAL A 76 -6.16 19.25 5.04
C VAL A 76 -6.85 17.91 4.86
N LEU A 77 -7.01 17.49 3.61
CA LEU A 77 -7.44 16.15 3.26
C LEU A 77 -6.20 15.29 3.05
N ILE A 78 -6.11 14.18 3.77
CA ILE A 78 -5.09 13.15 3.56
C ILE A 78 -5.79 11.96 2.90
N PHE A 79 -5.29 11.57 1.73
CA PHE A 79 -5.72 10.38 1.00
C PHE A 79 -4.56 9.37 1.05
N ASP A 80 -4.76 8.24 1.72
CA ASP A 80 -3.77 7.19 1.91
C ASP A 80 -4.29 5.90 1.27
N LEU A 81 -3.78 5.58 0.06
CA LEU A 81 -4.09 4.35 -0.66
C LEU A 81 -2.90 3.39 -0.52
N GLY A 82 -3.03 2.43 0.37
CA GLY A 82 -2.04 1.40 0.63
C GLY A 82 -2.13 0.19 -0.30
N GLY A 83 -1.46 -0.90 0.10
CA GLY A 83 -1.53 -2.17 -0.64
C GLY A 83 -2.87 -2.88 -0.53
N GLY A 84 -3.55 -2.78 0.61
CA GLY A 84 -4.80 -3.48 0.88
C GLY A 84 -5.88 -2.65 1.57
N THR A 85 -5.61 -1.37 1.85
CA THR A 85 -6.54 -0.44 2.49
C THR A 85 -6.48 0.92 1.82
N ALA A 86 -7.59 1.63 1.83
CA ALA A 86 -7.71 3.02 1.42
C ALA A 86 -8.30 3.84 2.56
N ASP A 87 -7.58 4.86 3.01
CA ASP A 87 -7.99 5.72 4.11
C ASP A 87 -8.03 7.18 3.66
N VAL A 88 -9.12 7.86 3.98
CA VAL A 88 -9.30 9.29 3.75
C VAL A 88 -9.54 9.97 5.09
N SER A 89 -8.74 10.98 5.40
CA SER A 89 -8.84 11.69 6.67
C SER A 89 -8.88 13.20 6.47
N LEU A 90 -9.84 13.84 7.10
CA LEU A 90 -9.90 15.29 7.18
C LEU A 90 -9.24 15.76 8.48
N LEU A 91 -8.16 16.53 8.35
CA LEU A 91 -7.45 17.12 9.47
C LEU A 91 -7.68 18.63 9.52
N THR A 92 -7.74 19.16 10.74
CA THR A 92 -7.55 20.57 10.99
C THR A 92 -6.20 20.79 11.66
N ILE A 93 -5.44 21.74 11.17
CA ILE A 93 -4.15 22.17 11.74
C ILE A 93 -4.30 23.62 12.20
N GLU A 94 -4.07 23.84 13.50
CA GLU A 94 -4.13 25.16 14.11
C GLU A 94 -3.04 25.28 15.18
N LYS A 95 -2.17 26.26 15.07
CA LYS A 95 -1.07 26.53 16.03
C LYS A 95 -0.23 25.28 16.36
N GLY A 96 0.11 24.46 15.36
CA GLY A 96 0.87 23.21 15.54
C GLY A 96 0.08 22.04 16.13
N VAL A 97 -1.23 22.21 16.39
CA VAL A 97 -2.10 21.13 16.86
C VAL A 97 -2.81 20.49 15.67
N PHE A 98 -2.65 19.19 15.54
CA PHE A 98 -3.31 18.37 14.52
C PHE A 98 -4.55 17.72 15.10
N GLN A 99 -5.70 17.99 14.52
CA GLN A 99 -6.95 17.39 14.93
C GLN A 99 -7.61 16.64 13.78
N VAL A 100 -7.79 15.34 13.91
CA VAL A 100 -8.59 14.53 12.97
C VAL A 100 -10.06 14.87 13.19
N LYS A 101 -10.73 15.31 12.13
CA LYS A 101 -12.14 15.72 12.15
C LYS A 101 -13.08 14.63 11.66
N ALA A 102 -12.65 13.92 10.62
CA ALA A 102 -13.41 12.82 10.03
C ALA A 102 -12.44 11.83 9.40
N VAL A 103 -12.85 10.58 9.37
CA VAL A 103 -12.20 9.50 8.65
C VAL A 103 -13.23 8.71 7.87
N ALA A 104 -12.85 8.28 6.67
CA ALA A 104 -13.58 7.35 5.82
C ALA A 104 -12.57 6.43 5.14
N GLY A 105 -12.99 5.31 4.61
CA GLY A 105 -12.07 4.41 3.91
C GLY A 105 -12.68 3.04 3.67
N ASP A 106 -11.86 2.19 3.06
CA ASP A 106 -12.18 0.79 2.82
C ASP A 106 -11.00 -0.08 3.28
N THR A 107 -11.26 -1.01 4.17
CA THR A 107 -10.26 -1.93 4.74
C THR A 107 -9.90 -3.08 3.80
N HIS A 108 -10.52 -3.16 2.62
CA HIS A 108 -10.35 -4.22 1.62
C HIS A 108 -10.13 -3.67 0.21
N LEU A 109 -9.64 -2.44 0.11
CA LEU A 109 -9.32 -1.81 -1.16
C LEU A 109 -7.89 -1.29 -1.15
N GLY A 110 -7.09 -1.70 -2.14
CA GLY A 110 -5.70 -1.26 -2.25
C GLY A 110 -5.01 -1.74 -3.51
N GLY A 111 -3.71 -1.52 -3.57
CA GLY A 111 -2.87 -1.86 -4.71
C GLY A 111 -2.92 -3.35 -5.11
N GLU A 112 -3.18 -4.24 -4.14
CA GLU A 112 -3.32 -5.67 -4.41
C GLU A 112 -4.58 -6.02 -5.21
N ASP A 113 -5.65 -5.24 -5.07
CA ASP A 113 -6.88 -5.45 -5.84
C ASP A 113 -6.66 -5.16 -7.32
N PHE A 114 -5.89 -4.11 -7.62
CA PHE A 114 -5.48 -3.80 -8.98
C PHE A 114 -4.60 -4.91 -9.56
N ASP A 115 -3.67 -5.45 -8.79
CA ASP A 115 -2.82 -6.58 -9.21
C ASP A 115 -3.66 -7.83 -9.46
N ASN A 116 -4.60 -8.15 -8.57
CA ASN A 116 -5.48 -9.31 -8.70
C ASN A 116 -6.35 -9.26 -9.97
N ARG A 117 -6.82 -8.08 -10.37
CA ARG A 117 -7.59 -7.88 -11.60
C ARG A 117 -6.74 -8.10 -12.84
N MET A 118 -5.50 -7.59 -12.85
CA MET A 118 -4.56 -7.89 -13.92
C MET A 118 -4.23 -9.39 -13.99
N VAL A 119 -3.99 -10.04 -12.84
CA VAL A 119 -3.72 -11.48 -12.80
C VAL A 119 -4.89 -12.25 -13.40
N LYS A 120 -6.14 -11.97 -13.02
CA LYS A 120 -7.32 -12.61 -13.61
C LYS A 120 -7.36 -12.41 -15.12
N HIS A 121 -7.09 -11.22 -15.61
CA HIS A 121 -7.07 -10.93 -17.03
C HIS A 121 -6.02 -11.76 -17.77
N PHE A 122 -4.80 -11.86 -17.26
CA PHE A 122 -3.73 -12.63 -17.90
C PHE A 122 -3.88 -14.15 -17.77
N VAL A 123 -4.47 -14.63 -16.68
CA VAL A 123 -4.88 -16.05 -16.57
C VAL A 123 -5.83 -16.43 -17.72
N GLU A 124 -6.82 -15.57 -18.02
CA GLU A 124 -7.74 -15.80 -19.14
C GLU A 124 -7.04 -15.75 -20.51
N ILE A 125 -6.07 -14.83 -20.69
CA ILE A 125 -5.27 -14.78 -21.93
C ILE A 125 -4.46 -16.08 -22.07
N PHE A 126 -3.75 -16.48 -21.02
CA PHE A 126 -2.97 -17.72 -21.02
C PHE A 126 -3.84 -18.95 -21.36
N ARG A 127 -5.00 -19.04 -20.72
CA ARG A 127 -5.98 -20.12 -21.00
C ARG A 127 -6.43 -20.14 -22.45
N ARG A 128 -6.67 -18.97 -23.07
CA ARG A 128 -7.08 -18.88 -24.48
C ARG A 128 -5.95 -19.29 -25.44
N GLN A 129 -4.74 -18.88 -25.15
CA GLN A 129 -3.56 -19.13 -25.99
C GLN A 129 -3.12 -20.60 -25.92
N HIS A 130 -3.03 -21.15 -24.71
CA HIS A 130 -2.41 -22.46 -24.47
C HIS A 130 -3.41 -23.58 -24.14
N LYS A 131 -4.71 -23.26 -24.00
CA LYS A 131 -5.77 -24.21 -23.62
C LYS A 131 -5.52 -24.88 -22.26
N VAL A 132 -4.79 -24.21 -21.38
CA VAL A 132 -4.41 -24.66 -20.04
C VAL A 132 -4.92 -23.67 -19.01
N ASP A 133 -5.51 -24.15 -17.93
CA ASP A 133 -5.94 -23.32 -16.79
C ASP A 133 -4.88 -23.33 -15.69
N ILE A 134 -4.37 -22.16 -15.37
CA ILE A 134 -3.39 -21.93 -14.29
C ILE A 134 -4.01 -21.30 -13.04
N SER A 135 -5.33 -21.12 -12.99
CA SER A 135 -6.04 -20.42 -11.89
C SER A 135 -5.88 -21.09 -10.53
N VAL A 136 -5.58 -22.38 -10.50
CA VAL A 136 -5.35 -23.15 -9.26
C VAL A 136 -3.86 -23.40 -8.96
N ASN A 137 -2.95 -22.97 -9.84
CA ASN A 137 -1.52 -23.13 -9.63
C ASN A 137 -0.92 -21.96 -8.87
N SER A 138 -0.73 -22.12 -7.56
CA SER A 138 -0.25 -21.06 -6.67
C SER A 138 1.14 -20.51 -7.05
N ARG A 139 2.03 -21.35 -7.63
CA ARG A 139 3.36 -20.94 -8.07
C ARG A 139 3.27 -20.05 -9.31
N ALA A 140 2.49 -20.45 -10.30
CA ALA A 140 2.28 -19.66 -11.52
C ALA A 140 1.60 -18.32 -11.18
N LEU A 141 0.53 -18.35 -10.37
CA LEU A 141 -0.18 -17.14 -9.93
C LEU A 141 0.73 -16.16 -9.18
N ARG A 142 1.61 -16.65 -8.29
CA ARG A 142 2.54 -15.77 -7.57
C ARG A 142 3.52 -15.09 -8.52
N ARG A 143 4.09 -15.83 -9.50
CA ARG A 143 5.01 -15.27 -10.48
C ARG A 143 4.32 -14.25 -11.37
N LEU A 144 3.13 -14.58 -11.85
CA LEU A 144 2.31 -13.66 -12.65
C LEU A 144 1.95 -12.40 -11.86
N ARG A 145 1.57 -12.53 -10.57
CA ARG A 145 1.29 -11.39 -9.69
C ARG A 145 2.51 -10.47 -9.55
N THR A 146 3.71 -11.03 -9.38
CA THR A 146 4.94 -10.23 -9.30
C THR A 146 5.17 -9.43 -10.59
N ALA A 147 4.93 -10.03 -11.75
CA ALA A 147 5.03 -9.34 -13.03
C ALA A 147 3.94 -8.25 -13.18
N CYS A 148 2.71 -8.53 -12.78
CA CYS A 148 1.61 -7.56 -12.78
C CYS A 148 1.88 -6.37 -11.87
N GLU A 149 2.38 -6.59 -10.65
CA GLU A 149 2.74 -5.53 -9.71
C GLU A 149 3.83 -4.61 -10.30
N LYS A 150 4.86 -5.19 -10.91
CA LYS A 150 5.89 -4.43 -11.60
C LYS A 150 5.31 -3.61 -12.76
N ALA A 151 4.44 -4.22 -13.57
CA ALA A 151 3.78 -3.53 -14.68
C ALA A 151 2.87 -2.38 -14.18
N LYS A 152 2.10 -2.57 -13.11
CA LYS A 152 1.30 -1.51 -12.49
C LYS A 152 2.15 -0.28 -12.17
N ARG A 153 3.32 -0.47 -11.58
CA ARG A 153 4.24 0.64 -11.28
C ARG A 153 4.73 1.34 -12.54
N ILE A 154 5.12 0.59 -13.57
CA ILE A 154 5.61 1.14 -14.83
C ILE A 154 4.50 1.97 -15.51
N LEU A 155 3.24 1.49 -15.47
CA LEU A 155 2.09 2.18 -16.04
C LEU A 155 1.77 3.53 -15.36
N SER A 156 2.36 3.85 -14.20
CA SER A 156 2.27 5.18 -13.60
C SER A 156 2.92 6.26 -14.49
N SER A 157 3.95 5.91 -15.25
CA SER A 157 4.69 6.83 -16.13
C SER A 157 4.64 6.45 -17.60
N ALA A 158 4.59 5.15 -17.95
CA ALA A 158 4.55 4.65 -19.31
C ALA A 158 3.11 4.48 -19.82
N ILE A 159 2.93 4.54 -21.15
CA ILE A 159 1.64 4.31 -21.83
C ILE A 159 1.34 2.81 -21.89
N GLU A 160 2.36 1.98 -22.02
CA GLU A 160 2.29 0.52 -22.10
C GLU A 160 3.52 -0.14 -21.49
N THR A 161 3.40 -1.42 -21.17
CA THR A 161 4.52 -2.25 -20.70
C THR A 161 4.24 -3.72 -20.98
N ASP A 162 5.31 -4.51 -21.01
CA ASP A 162 5.23 -5.95 -21.23
C ASP A 162 5.14 -6.72 -19.92
N ILE A 163 4.42 -7.82 -19.97
CA ILE A 163 4.36 -8.87 -18.96
C ILE A 163 5.10 -10.07 -19.53
N GLU A 164 6.25 -10.39 -18.96
CA GLU A 164 7.09 -11.50 -19.37
C GLU A 164 7.37 -12.40 -18.17
N VAL A 165 7.05 -13.69 -18.32
CA VAL A 165 7.28 -14.71 -17.30
C VAL A 165 7.75 -15.99 -17.96
N ASP A 166 9.08 -16.24 -17.94
CA ASP A 166 9.66 -17.46 -18.46
C ASP A 166 9.13 -18.68 -17.72
N SER A 167 8.82 -19.74 -18.46
CA SER A 167 8.35 -21.01 -17.91
C SER A 167 7.26 -20.80 -16.83
N LEU A 168 6.23 -20.05 -17.18
CA LEU A 168 5.12 -19.74 -16.26
C LEU A 168 4.44 -21.01 -15.77
N TYR A 169 4.21 -21.95 -16.70
CA TYR A 169 3.59 -23.24 -16.37
C TYR A 169 4.10 -24.35 -17.30
N ASN A 170 4.63 -25.44 -16.73
CA ASN A 170 5.11 -26.63 -17.46
C ASN A 170 6.06 -26.30 -18.63
N GLY A 171 6.98 -25.36 -18.44
CA GLY A 171 7.93 -24.97 -19.48
C GLY A 171 7.36 -24.01 -20.53
N ILE A 172 6.09 -23.60 -20.40
CA ILE A 172 5.46 -22.64 -21.31
C ILE A 172 5.78 -21.22 -20.80
N ASP A 173 6.40 -20.41 -21.66
CA ASP A 173 6.63 -19.01 -21.41
C ASP A 173 5.35 -18.21 -21.62
N PHE A 174 5.24 -17.09 -20.91
CA PHE A 174 4.13 -16.16 -21.10
C PHE A 174 4.67 -14.77 -21.44
N PHE A 175 4.19 -14.25 -22.57
CA PHE A 175 4.45 -12.88 -22.99
C PHE A 175 3.12 -12.20 -23.37
N SER A 176 2.92 -10.98 -22.89
CA SER A 176 1.78 -10.15 -23.27
C SER A 176 2.09 -8.69 -22.96
N THR A 177 1.43 -7.77 -23.67
CA THR A 177 1.54 -6.32 -23.43
C THR A 177 0.27 -5.82 -22.77
N ILE A 178 0.40 -4.84 -21.89
CA ILE A 178 -0.71 -4.12 -21.28
C ILE A 178 -0.53 -2.61 -21.43
N THR A 179 -1.59 -1.93 -21.84
CA THR A 179 -1.62 -0.46 -21.90
C THR A 179 -2.23 0.13 -20.63
N ARG A 180 -1.86 1.40 -20.33
CA ARG A 180 -2.50 2.17 -19.25
C ARG A 180 -4.02 2.25 -19.42
N ALA A 181 -4.50 2.44 -20.65
CA ALA A 181 -5.93 2.47 -20.95
C ALA A 181 -6.61 1.13 -20.59
N LYS A 182 -5.98 0.00 -20.94
CA LYS A 182 -6.51 -1.33 -20.56
C LYS A 182 -6.50 -1.54 -19.05
N PHE A 183 -5.44 -1.12 -18.36
CA PHE A 183 -5.37 -1.15 -16.91
C PHE A 183 -6.50 -0.33 -16.28
N ALA A 184 -6.77 0.88 -16.78
CA ALA A 184 -7.88 1.70 -16.31
C ALA A 184 -9.23 1.00 -16.49
N VAL A 185 -9.49 0.41 -17.67
CA VAL A 185 -10.74 -0.34 -17.93
C VAL A 185 -10.90 -1.54 -17.01
N LEU A 186 -9.81 -2.25 -16.67
CA LEU A 186 -9.87 -3.39 -15.74
C LEU A 186 -10.23 -2.97 -14.31
N ASN A 187 -10.09 -1.68 -13.99
CA ASN A 187 -10.27 -1.14 -12.65
C ASN A 187 -11.34 -0.04 -12.57
N MET A 188 -12.19 0.10 -13.60
CA MET A 188 -13.19 1.19 -13.68
C MET A 188 -14.16 1.25 -12.51
N ASP A 189 -14.65 0.10 -12.05
CA ASP A 189 -15.57 -0.01 -10.91
C ASP A 189 -14.96 0.47 -9.57
N VAL A 190 -13.63 0.48 -9.45
CA VAL A 190 -12.94 1.07 -8.28
C VAL A 190 -12.85 2.60 -8.41
N GLN A 191 -12.72 3.11 -9.64
CA GLN A 191 -12.60 4.54 -9.88
C GLN A 191 -13.94 5.29 -9.67
N GLU A 192 -15.08 4.60 -9.77
CA GLU A 192 -16.41 5.19 -9.54
C GLU A 192 -16.76 5.33 -8.04
N VAL A 193 -15.99 4.74 -7.14
CA VAL A 193 -16.24 4.74 -5.68
C VAL A 193 -15.51 5.90 -4.98
N TYR A 194 -14.59 6.57 -5.66
CA TYR A 194 -13.78 7.68 -5.16
C TYR A 194 -13.66 8.79 -6.22
#